data_cf0482699441e0370ee40270389d4e63
#
_entry.id   cf0482699441e0370ee40270389d4e63
#
_cell.length_a   1.000
_cell.length_b   1.000
_cell.length_c   1.000
_cell.angle_alpha   90.00
_cell.angle_beta   90.00
_cell.angle_gamma   90.00
#
_symmetry.space_group_name_H-M   'P 1'
#
loop_
_entity.id
_entity.type
_entity.pdbx_description
1 polymer ?
#
loop_
_entity_poly.entity_id
_entity_poly.type
_entity_poly.pdbx_seq_one_letter_code
_entity_poly.pdbx_strand_id
1 'polypeptide(L)'
;MFDFPMFLSHSGLYVALATTFLLFLVIYNPRLMLQDYPPAIKEIVPAKTDEEKRLSTWLGLPFILVLFIFPIYATFVFQAQADGEAGFLSLWLYAFGIAFAFNLWDWLVLDWLVFCTITPRRFVIPGSEGHPAYKDYFFHFRGFLIGTVFSAVMGLIGAGIVAIFG
;
A
#
# COMPACT_ATOMS: atom_id res chain seq x y z
N MET A 1 -9.44 -26.29 -0.53
CA MET A 1 -8.42 -26.21 0.55
C MET A 1 -7.56 -24.99 0.32
N PHE A 2 -7.19 -24.19 1.36
CA PHE A 2 -6.37 -22.99 1.20
C PHE A 2 -4.99 -23.37 0.64
N ASP A 3 -4.62 -22.85 -0.54
CA ASP A 3 -3.32 -23.08 -1.17
C ASP A 3 -2.31 -22.03 -0.68
N PHE A 4 -1.51 -22.41 0.32
CA PHE A 4 -0.54 -21.52 0.94
C PHE A 4 0.62 -21.10 0.00
N PRO A 5 1.22 -22.00 -0.83
CA PRO A 5 2.19 -21.60 -1.85
C PRO A 5 1.66 -20.55 -2.82
N MET A 6 0.45 -20.70 -3.33
CA MET A 6 -0.19 -19.73 -4.21
C MET A 6 -0.43 -18.39 -3.50
N PHE A 7 -0.92 -18.43 -2.26
CA PHE A 7 -1.09 -17.23 -1.44
C PHE A 7 0.22 -16.46 -1.26
N LEU A 8 1.31 -17.15 -0.95
CA LEU A 8 2.64 -16.52 -0.82
C LEU A 8 3.12 -15.93 -2.15
N SER A 9 2.90 -16.61 -3.27
CA SER A 9 3.26 -16.11 -4.59
C SER A 9 2.50 -14.85 -4.96
N HIS A 10 1.19 -14.83 -4.74
CA HIS A 10 0.35 -13.64 -4.98
C HIS A 10 0.73 -12.50 -4.04
N SER A 11 0.92 -12.76 -2.74
CA SER A 11 1.33 -11.74 -1.77
C SER A 11 2.71 -11.17 -2.12
N GLY A 12 3.68 -12.02 -2.48
CA GLY A 12 5.03 -11.59 -2.88
C GLY A 12 5.01 -10.73 -4.14
N LEU A 13 4.27 -11.13 -5.17
CA LEU A 13 4.12 -10.34 -6.39
C LEU A 13 3.43 -9.00 -6.11
N TYR A 14 2.37 -9.00 -5.31
CA TYR A 14 1.66 -7.78 -4.92
C TYR A 14 2.57 -6.80 -4.17
N VAL A 15 3.29 -7.28 -3.15
CA VAL A 15 4.26 -6.49 -2.39
C VAL A 15 5.33 -5.91 -3.32
N ALA A 16 5.88 -6.71 -4.22
CA ALA A 16 6.91 -6.25 -5.16
C ALA A 16 6.38 -5.16 -6.11
N LEU A 17 5.20 -5.34 -6.69
CA LEU A 17 4.58 -4.36 -7.58
C LEU A 17 4.27 -3.06 -6.84
N ALA A 18 3.57 -3.13 -5.71
CA ALA A 18 3.19 -1.96 -4.93
C ALA A 18 4.42 -1.19 -4.43
N THR A 19 5.44 -1.90 -3.92
CA THR A 19 6.72 -1.31 -3.49
C THR A 19 7.41 -0.59 -4.65
N THR A 20 7.45 -1.21 -5.83
CA THR A 20 8.10 -0.62 -7.02
C THR A 20 7.44 0.71 -7.41
N PHE A 21 6.11 0.76 -7.46
CA PHE A 21 5.39 2.00 -7.77
C PHE A 21 5.58 3.06 -6.70
N LEU A 22 5.49 2.69 -5.42
CA LEU A 22 5.67 3.63 -4.31
C LEU A 22 7.08 4.23 -4.30
N LEU A 23 8.11 3.38 -4.41
CA LEU A 23 9.50 3.83 -4.47
C LEU A 23 9.77 4.68 -5.70
N PHE A 24 9.20 4.34 -6.87
CA PHE A 24 9.30 5.17 -8.07
C PHE A 24 8.78 6.58 -7.80
N LEU A 25 7.59 6.73 -7.20
CA LEU A 25 7.01 8.04 -6.89
C LEU A 25 7.90 8.86 -5.95
N VAL A 26 8.35 8.25 -4.86
CA VAL A 26 9.18 8.95 -3.85
C VAL A 26 10.55 9.30 -4.39
N ILE A 27 11.20 8.40 -5.16
CA ILE A 27 12.54 8.64 -5.73
C ILE A 27 12.48 9.67 -6.86
N TYR A 28 11.41 9.66 -7.66
CA TYR A 28 11.20 10.62 -8.73
C TYR A 28 11.02 12.05 -8.18
N ASN A 29 10.10 12.22 -7.23
CA ASN A 29 9.89 13.47 -6.51
C ASN A 29 9.14 13.21 -5.20
N PRO A 30 9.80 13.30 -4.02
CA PRO A 30 9.17 13.01 -2.74
C PRO A 30 7.96 13.91 -2.45
N ARG A 31 7.90 15.10 -3.05
CA ARG A 31 6.76 16.02 -2.91
C ARG A 31 5.47 15.45 -3.50
N LEU A 32 5.54 14.49 -4.43
CA LEU A 32 4.33 13.84 -4.97
C LEU A 32 3.56 13.10 -3.88
N MET A 33 4.27 12.60 -2.87
CA MET A 33 3.72 11.88 -1.71
C MET A 33 3.61 12.75 -0.46
N LEU A 34 3.65 14.10 -0.59
CA LEU A 34 3.67 15.03 0.55
C LEU A 34 2.51 14.81 1.55
N GLN A 35 1.33 14.35 1.08
CA GLN A 35 0.20 14.04 1.94
C GLN A 35 0.49 12.94 2.97
N ASP A 36 1.41 12.02 2.66
CA ASP A 36 1.77 10.86 3.47
C ASP A 36 2.92 11.14 4.46
N TYR A 37 3.45 12.36 4.45
CA TYR A 37 4.48 12.80 5.40
C TYR A 37 3.85 13.27 6.73
N PRO A 38 4.61 13.19 7.84
CA PRO A 38 4.15 13.71 9.14
C PRO A 38 3.69 15.16 9.07
N PRO A 39 2.67 15.56 9.85
CA PRO A 39 2.14 16.92 9.83
C PRO A 39 3.21 18.00 10.01
N ALA A 40 4.15 17.81 10.93
CA ALA A 40 5.23 18.75 11.21
C ALA A 40 6.16 19.01 10.00
N ILE A 41 6.31 18.04 9.08
CA ILE A 41 7.01 18.26 7.80
C ILE A 41 6.15 19.12 6.86
N LYS A 42 4.86 18.83 6.78
CA LYS A 42 3.93 19.57 5.92
C LYS A 42 3.76 21.05 6.30
N GLU A 43 3.96 21.36 7.58
CA GLU A 43 3.84 22.74 8.11
C GLU A 43 5.03 23.63 7.71
N ILE A 44 6.23 23.05 7.51
CA ILE A 44 7.45 23.83 7.22
C ILE A 44 7.79 23.88 5.73
N VAL A 45 7.13 23.08 4.89
CA VAL A 45 7.38 23.08 3.45
C VAL A 45 6.19 23.67 2.68
N PRO A 46 6.40 24.31 1.52
CA PRO A 46 5.30 24.82 0.71
C PRO A 46 4.30 23.73 0.32
N ALA A 47 3.02 24.07 0.25
CA ALA A 47 2.00 23.18 -0.29
C ALA A 47 2.33 22.75 -1.72
N LYS A 48 1.78 21.58 -2.17
CA LYS A 48 1.92 21.15 -3.57
C LYS A 48 1.41 22.22 -4.52
N THR A 49 2.16 22.48 -5.58
CA THR A 49 1.69 23.26 -6.74
C THR A 49 0.59 22.49 -7.49
N ASP A 50 -0.16 23.15 -8.35
CA ASP A 50 -1.20 22.48 -9.14
C ASP A 50 -0.62 21.52 -10.15
N GLU A 51 0.59 21.76 -10.64
CA GLU A 51 1.34 20.83 -11.46
C GLU A 51 1.74 19.57 -10.67
N GLU A 52 2.27 19.74 -9.45
CA GLU A 52 2.60 18.61 -8.57
C GLU A 52 1.36 17.78 -8.19
N LYS A 53 0.22 18.42 -7.94
CA LYS A 53 -1.05 17.72 -7.68
C LYS A 53 -1.48 16.87 -8.88
N ARG A 54 -1.47 17.48 -10.09
CA ARG A 54 -1.81 16.77 -11.33
C ARG A 54 -0.86 15.59 -11.57
N LEU A 55 0.44 15.81 -11.42
CA LEU A 55 1.46 14.79 -11.61
C LEU A 55 1.33 13.66 -10.57
N SER A 56 1.10 14.02 -9.30
CA SER A 56 0.82 13.07 -8.21
C SER A 56 -0.39 12.18 -8.53
N THR A 57 -1.45 12.74 -9.10
CA THR A 57 -2.64 11.98 -9.51
C THR A 57 -2.32 11.01 -10.65
N TRP A 58 -1.70 11.48 -11.72
CA TRP A 58 -1.44 10.65 -12.89
C TRP A 58 -0.39 9.55 -12.63
N LEU A 59 0.68 9.87 -11.95
CA LEU A 59 1.72 8.89 -11.62
C LEU A 59 1.32 7.98 -10.44
N GLY A 60 0.45 8.46 -9.55
CA GLY A 60 -0.09 7.66 -8.44
C GLY A 60 -1.21 6.70 -8.87
N LEU A 61 -1.90 6.96 -9.99
CA LEU A 61 -3.01 6.14 -10.46
C LEU A 61 -2.61 4.66 -10.66
N PRO A 62 -1.50 4.30 -11.32
CA PRO A 62 -1.09 2.90 -11.44
C PRO A 62 -0.87 2.22 -10.08
N PHE A 63 -0.31 2.92 -9.10
CA PHE A 63 -0.15 2.42 -7.74
C PHE A 63 -1.52 2.11 -7.11
N ILE A 64 -2.45 3.05 -7.18
CA ILE A 64 -3.82 2.86 -6.67
C ILE A 64 -4.51 1.69 -7.38
N LEU A 65 -4.39 1.58 -8.70
CA LEU A 65 -4.98 0.46 -9.45
C LEU A 65 -4.41 -0.88 -9.00
N VAL A 66 -3.11 -0.98 -8.76
CA VAL A 66 -2.50 -2.20 -8.20
C VAL A 66 -3.08 -2.51 -6.83
N LEU A 67 -3.21 -1.51 -5.94
CA LEU A 67 -3.73 -1.72 -4.58
C LEU A 67 -5.14 -2.30 -4.56
N PHE A 68 -6.00 -1.89 -5.50
CA PHE A 68 -7.39 -2.32 -5.53
C PHE A 68 -7.64 -3.56 -6.42
N ILE A 69 -7.06 -3.57 -7.62
CA ILE A 69 -7.39 -4.59 -8.62
C ILE A 69 -6.67 -5.91 -8.32
N PHE A 70 -5.43 -5.86 -7.87
CA PHE A 70 -4.64 -7.08 -7.70
C PHE A 70 -5.21 -8.05 -6.66
N PRO A 71 -5.62 -7.62 -5.43
CA PRO A 71 -6.23 -8.53 -4.46
C PRO A 71 -7.52 -9.17 -4.98
N ILE A 72 -8.34 -8.42 -5.74
CA ILE A 72 -9.57 -8.94 -6.37
C ILE A 72 -9.22 -9.99 -7.41
N TYR A 73 -8.29 -9.69 -8.32
CA TYR A 73 -7.82 -10.62 -9.34
C TYR A 73 -7.28 -11.92 -8.74
N ALA A 74 -6.39 -11.81 -7.73
CA ALA A 74 -5.82 -12.97 -7.07
C ALA A 74 -6.89 -13.83 -6.37
N THR A 75 -7.96 -13.20 -5.86
CA THR A 75 -9.09 -13.90 -5.25
C THR A 75 -9.93 -14.63 -6.29
N PHE A 76 -10.11 -14.06 -7.50
CA PHE A 76 -10.72 -14.78 -8.63
C PHE A 76 -9.91 -16.02 -9.02
N VAL A 77 -8.57 -15.91 -9.08
CA VAL A 77 -7.71 -17.05 -9.36
C VAL A 77 -7.84 -18.12 -8.27
N PHE A 78 -7.90 -17.71 -7.00
CA PHE A 78 -8.12 -18.63 -5.88
C PHE A 78 -9.48 -19.35 -5.99
N GLN A 79 -10.56 -18.63 -6.32
CA GLN A 79 -11.89 -19.20 -6.49
C GLN A 79 -11.92 -20.21 -7.65
N ALA A 80 -11.31 -19.88 -8.79
CA ALA A 80 -11.22 -20.76 -9.94
C ALA A 80 -10.43 -22.07 -9.62
N GLN A 81 -9.38 -21.98 -8.81
CA GLN A 81 -8.63 -23.18 -8.37
C GLN A 81 -9.37 -24.02 -7.32
N ALA A 82 -10.36 -23.42 -6.65
CA ALA A 82 -11.27 -24.14 -5.75
C ALA A 82 -12.53 -24.65 -6.45
N ASP A 83 -12.53 -24.71 -7.80
CA ASP A 83 -13.67 -25.14 -8.63
C ASP A 83 -15.00 -24.38 -8.32
N GLY A 84 -14.86 -23.10 -7.88
CA GLY A 84 -15.99 -22.28 -7.47
C GLY A 84 -16.52 -22.56 -6.05
N GLU A 85 -15.90 -23.48 -5.32
CA GLU A 85 -16.42 -23.97 -4.04
C GLU A 85 -15.87 -23.25 -2.80
N ALA A 86 -15.03 -22.23 -2.96
CA ALA A 86 -14.51 -21.50 -1.82
C ALA A 86 -15.63 -20.66 -1.16
N GLY A 87 -15.87 -20.93 0.12
CA GLY A 87 -16.84 -20.15 0.89
C GLY A 87 -16.41 -18.70 1.09
N PHE A 88 -17.37 -17.80 1.30
CA PHE A 88 -17.17 -16.36 1.43
C PHE A 88 -16.06 -15.99 2.43
N LEU A 89 -15.99 -16.65 3.58
CA LEU A 89 -14.94 -16.40 4.58
C LEU A 89 -13.55 -16.70 4.03
N SER A 90 -13.39 -17.76 3.23
CA SER A 90 -12.11 -18.11 2.59
C SER A 90 -11.70 -17.06 1.55
N LEU A 91 -12.66 -16.58 0.75
CA LEU A 91 -12.45 -15.50 -0.22
C LEU A 91 -12.03 -14.21 0.50
N TRP A 92 -12.74 -13.86 1.57
CA TRP A 92 -12.41 -12.68 2.37
C TRP A 92 -11.03 -12.77 3.00
N LEU A 93 -10.69 -13.88 3.65
CA LEU A 93 -9.38 -14.07 4.26
C LEU A 93 -8.25 -14.02 3.23
N TYR A 94 -8.50 -14.53 2.02
CA TYR A 94 -7.53 -14.51 0.93
C TYR A 94 -7.28 -13.08 0.44
N ALA A 95 -8.32 -12.35 0.09
CA ALA A 95 -8.24 -10.96 -0.37
C ALA A 95 -7.66 -10.03 0.71
N PHE A 96 -8.14 -10.16 1.95
CA PHE A 96 -7.62 -9.43 3.11
C PHE A 96 -6.14 -9.73 3.33
N GLY A 97 -5.75 -11.01 3.33
CA GLY A 97 -4.38 -11.42 3.59
C GLY A 97 -3.39 -10.85 2.58
N ILE A 98 -3.75 -10.81 1.27
CA ILE A 98 -2.92 -10.19 0.23
C ILE A 98 -2.78 -8.68 0.48
N ALA A 99 -3.88 -7.97 0.71
CA ALA A 99 -3.84 -6.54 0.98
C ALA A 99 -3.07 -6.22 2.27
N PHE A 100 -3.27 -7.01 3.32
CA PHE A 100 -2.57 -6.88 4.59
C PHE A 100 -1.07 -7.20 4.49
N ALA A 101 -0.66 -8.11 3.61
CA ALA A 101 0.77 -8.41 3.40
C ALA A 101 1.56 -7.19 2.94
N PHE A 102 1.00 -6.38 2.02
CA PHE A 102 1.63 -5.12 1.64
C PHE A 102 1.58 -4.08 2.77
N ASN A 103 0.45 -3.92 3.45
CA ASN A 103 0.32 -2.98 4.57
C ASN A 103 1.33 -3.27 5.70
N LEU A 104 1.56 -4.54 6.00
CA LEU A 104 2.56 -4.98 6.98
C LEU A 104 4.00 -4.71 6.50
N TRP A 105 4.29 -5.00 5.23
CA TRP A 105 5.58 -4.74 4.60
C TRP A 105 5.87 -3.23 4.55
N ASP A 106 4.90 -2.44 4.12
CA ASP A 106 4.99 -0.99 4.04
C ASP A 106 5.35 -0.41 5.41
N TRP A 107 4.61 -0.77 6.44
CA TRP A 107 4.88 -0.31 7.80
C TRP A 107 6.27 -0.71 8.31
N LEU A 108 6.63 -2.00 8.26
CA LEU A 108 7.88 -2.48 8.88
C LEU A 108 9.12 -2.12 8.06
N VAL A 109 9.03 -2.22 6.74
CA VAL A 109 10.18 -2.07 5.85
C VAL A 109 10.25 -0.67 5.26
N LEU A 110 9.19 -0.18 4.62
CA LEU A 110 9.25 1.11 3.94
C LEU A 110 9.19 2.27 4.94
N ASP A 111 8.27 2.23 5.88
CA ASP A 111 8.10 3.29 6.86
C ASP A 111 9.15 3.24 7.98
N TRP A 112 9.20 2.14 8.73
CA TRP A 112 10.07 2.09 9.91
C TRP A 112 11.55 1.93 9.55
N LEU A 113 11.89 0.97 8.69
CA LEU A 113 13.29 0.74 8.35
C LEU A 113 13.80 1.81 7.37
N VAL A 114 13.16 1.98 6.21
CA VAL A 114 13.69 2.86 5.16
C VAL A 114 13.43 4.33 5.51
N PHE A 115 12.18 4.72 5.77
CA PHE A 115 11.82 6.13 6.00
C PHE A 115 12.34 6.62 7.37
N CYS A 116 11.96 5.97 8.48
CA CYS A 116 12.29 6.46 9.81
C CYS A 116 13.73 6.15 10.24
N THR A 117 14.25 4.94 9.98
CA THR A 117 15.61 4.57 10.46
C THR A 117 16.69 5.07 9.52
N ILE A 118 16.63 4.72 8.22
CA ILE A 118 17.67 5.06 7.24
C ILE A 118 17.52 6.51 6.78
N THR A 119 16.31 6.97 6.48
CA THR A 119 15.98 8.30 5.96
C THR A 119 16.84 8.67 4.74
N PRO A 120 16.70 7.98 3.59
CA PRO A 120 17.50 8.26 2.42
C PRO A 120 17.31 9.70 1.95
N ARG A 121 18.36 10.34 1.46
CA ARG A 121 18.32 11.75 1.00
C ARG A 121 17.22 12.02 -0.03
N ARG A 122 16.89 11.02 -0.87
CA ARG A 122 15.83 11.13 -1.88
C ARG A 122 14.41 11.12 -1.31
N PHE A 123 14.24 10.75 -0.05
CA PHE A 123 12.97 10.79 0.68
C PHE A 123 12.80 12.10 1.46
N VAL A 124 13.87 12.87 1.58
CA VAL A 124 13.83 14.16 2.30
C VAL A 124 13.31 15.23 1.36
N ILE A 125 12.25 15.91 1.79
CA ILE A 125 11.68 17.05 1.06
C ILE A 125 12.61 18.25 1.21
N PRO A 126 12.97 18.94 0.12
CA PRO A 126 13.80 20.15 0.19
C PRO A 126 13.22 21.18 1.16
N GLY A 127 14.07 21.68 2.06
CA GLY A 127 13.68 22.63 3.12
C GLY A 127 13.24 21.98 4.44
N SER A 128 13.28 20.65 4.53
CA SER A 128 12.97 19.92 5.77
C SER A 128 14.12 19.00 6.23
N GLU A 129 15.32 19.22 5.74
CA GLU A 129 16.50 18.42 6.03
C GLU A 129 16.80 18.39 7.55
N GLY A 130 17.00 17.19 8.08
CA GLY A 130 17.32 16.99 9.49
C GLY A 130 16.15 17.19 10.46
N HIS A 131 14.94 17.41 9.96
CA HIS A 131 13.79 17.60 10.83
C HIS A 131 13.47 16.32 11.63
N PRO A 132 13.26 16.40 12.97
CA PRO A 132 13.06 15.22 13.83
C PRO A 132 11.83 14.41 13.48
N ALA A 133 10.80 14.99 12.86
CA ALA A 133 9.57 14.29 12.45
C ALA A 133 9.79 13.19 11.41
N TYR A 134 10.95 13.14 10.74
CA TYR A 134 11.34 11.97 9.94
C TYR A 134 11.49 10.70 10.80
N LYS A 135 11.60 10.82 12.11
CA LYS A 135 11.67 9.72 13.07
C LYS A 135 10.35 9.48 13.81
N ASP A 136 9.23 9.94 13.28
CA ASP A 136 7.91 9.73 13.88
C ASP A 136 7.37 8.33 13.56
N TYR A 137 7.91 7.32 14.25
CA TYR A 137 7.48 5.93 14.15
C TYR A 137 5.99 5.74 14.52
N PHE A 138 5.47 6.57 15.43
CA PHE A 138 4.09 6.45 15.86
C PHE A 138 3.10 6.93 14.80
N PHE A 139 3.45 7.97 14.04
CA PHE A 139 2.68 8.41 12.89
C PHE A 139 2.46 7.26 11.89
N HIS A 140 3.53 6.57 11.53
CA HIS A 140 3.49 5.43 10.60
C HIS A 140 2.75 4.22 11.19
N PHE A 141 2.92 3.93 12.49
CA PHE A 141 2.14 2.89 13.15
C PHE A 141 0.63 3.16 13.11
N ARG A 142 0.20 4.41 13.31
CA ARG A 142 -1.21 4.79 13.15
C ARG A 142 -1.68 4.58 11.70
N GLY A 143 -0.83 4.91 10.72
CA GLY A 143 -1.07 4.61 9.31
C GLY A 143 -1.31 3.13 9.06
N PHE A 144 -0.46 2.27 9.62
CA PHE A 144 -0.62 0.81 9.55
C PHE A 144 -1.95 0.33 10.14
N LEU A 145 -2.39 0.86 11.28
CA LEU A 145 -3.68 0.48 11.89
C LEU A 145 -4.86 0.87 10.97
N ILE A 146 -4.81 2.06 10.38
CA ILE A 146 -5.82 2.51 9.40
C ILE A 146 -5.78 1.62 8.15
N GLY A 147 -4.58 1.33 7.63
CA GLY A 147 -4.37 0.44 6.49
C GLY A 147 -4.87 -0.99 6.75
N THR A 148 -4.79 -1.47 8.00
CA THR A 148 -5.34 -2.78 8.39
C THR A 148 -6.86 -2.82 8.27
N VAL A 149 -7.55 -1.78 8.78
CA VAL A 149 -9.00 -1.65 8.61
C VAL A 149 -9.37 -1.53 7.13
N PHE A 150 -8.61 -0.73 6.38
CA PHE A 150 -8.82 -0.57 4.95
C PHE A 150 -8.64 -1.90 4.20
N SER A 151 -7.61 -2.68 4.52
CA SER A 151 -7.38 -4.02 3.96
C SER A 151 -8.54 -4.97 4.24
N ALA A 152 -9.11 -4.91 5.45
CA ALA A 152 -10.27 -5.74 5.81
C ALA A 152 -11.52 -5.36 4.99
N VAL A 153 -11.79 -4.07 4.83
CA VAL A 153 -12.91 -3.57 4.01
C VAL A 153 -12.72 -3.92 2.54
N MET A 154 -11.50 -3.73 2.01
CA MET A 154 -11.17 -4.12 0.64
C MET A 154 -11.31 -5.63 0.41
N GLY A 155 -10.90 -6.42 1.40
CA GLY A 155 -11.13 -7.87 1.40
C GLY A 155 -12.61 -8.23 1.30
N LEU A 156 -13.49 -7.53 2.04
CA LEU A 156 -14.95 -7.74 1.97
C LEU A 156 -15.51 -7.40 0.58
N ILE A 157 -15.08 -6.28 0.00
CA ILE A 157 -15.48 -5.86 -1.36
C ILE A 157 -15.01 -6.91 -2.38
N GLY A 158 -13.74 -7.31 -2.31
CA GLY A 158 -13.17 -8.31 -3.22
C GLY A 158 -13.87 -9.66 -3.11
N ALA A 159 -14.10 -10.17 -1.90
CA ALA A 159 -14.84 -11.40 -1.66
C ALA A 159 -16.30 -11.30 -2.18
N GLY A 160 -16.97 -10.17 -1.98
CA GLY A 160 -18.30 -9.93 -2.48
C GLY A 160 -18.38 -9.97 -4.01
N ILE A 161 -17.44 -9.31 -4.69
CA ILE A 161 -17.33 -9.34 -6.16
C ILE A 161 -17.11 -10.78 -6.66
N VAL A 162 -16.14 -11.49 -6.06
CA VAL A 162 -15.82 -12.86 -6.47
C VAL A 162 -16.96 -13.84 -6.16
N ALA A 163 -17.67 -13.69 -5.04
CA ALA A 163 -18.83 -14.54 -4.71
C ALA A 163 -20.01 -14.36 -5.68
N ILE A 164 -20.11 -13.22 -6.37
CA ILE A 164 -21.19 -12.93 -7.33
C ILE A 164 -20.80 -13.35 -8.75
N PHE A 165 -19.54 -13.19 -9.13
CA PHE A 165 -19.09 -13.31 -10.53
C PHE A 165 -18.04 -14.40 -10.75
N GLY A 166 -17.56 -15.06 -9.69
CA GLY A 166 -16.49 -16.06 -9.69
C GLY A 166 -16.94 -17.52 -9.77
#